data_eee4162cf70869c45be52c789bc64ac7
#
_entry.id   eee4162cf70869c45be52c789bc64ac7
#
_cell.length_a   1.000
_cell.length_b   1.000
_cell.length_c   1.000
_cell.angle_alpha   90.00
_cell.angle_beta   90.00
_cell.angle_gamma   90.00
#
_symmetry.space_group_name_H-M   'P 1'
#
loop_
_entity.id
_entity.type
_entity.pdbx_description
1 polymer ?
#
loop_
_entity_poly.entity_id
_entity_poly.type
_entity_poly.pdbx_seq_one_letter_code
_entity_poly.pdbx_strand_id
1 'polypeptide(L)'
;MPLEAVEARRLYRQVADQLRSLIDSGEYAVGSRLPTERELAEQLKISRPTVREALIALEVEGRVRIRVGSGIYVTEPADAAPALPAAGIEGPFELLRAREFLESAIAEQAARVASKDDIARINASLVAMENVEHPGEASMVHDRAFHVAIAGSLGNAVLVRVVGELFDQRLNPYFAQLAHYFESPGTWRTALDEHCTVRDAIAAHDPDAAREAMRKHLARSQERFAQNFGAETAAGSPAERGRVARTPAKPAKPKRAKTQAKSGSARRR
;
A
#
# COMPACT_ATOMS: atom_id res chain seq x y z
N MET A 1 -44.40 0.94 -1.16
CA MET A 1 -42.95 0.91 -1.46
C MET A 1 -42.40 -0.35 -0.82
N PRO A 2 -41.79 -1.28 -1.56
CA PRO A 2 -41.11 -2.38 -0.93
C PRO A 2 -39.90 -1.84 -0.16
N LEU A 3 -39.68 -2.33 1.05
CA LEU A 3 -38.48 -2.03 1.83
C LEU A 3 -37.30 -2.67 1.12
N GLU A 4 -36.27 -1.87 0.81
CA GLU A 4 -35.01 -2.38 0.30
C GLU A 4 -34.13 -2.85 1.48
N ALA A 5 -33.40 -3.92 1.28
CA ALA A 5 -32.47 -4.43 2.28
C ALA A 5 -31.37 -3.39 2.53
N VAL A 6 -31.19 -2.98 3.77
CA VAL A 6 -30.08 -2.10 4.19
C VAL A 6 -28.85 -2.97 4.34
N GLU A 7 -27.93 -2.92 3.38
CA GLU A 7 -26.62 -3.51 3.55
C GLU A 7 -25.79 -2.70 4.54
N ALA A 8 -25.22 -3.36 5.54
CA ALA A 8 -24.26 -2.76 6.46
C ALA A 8 -22.96 -2.44 5.70
N ARG A 9 -22.91 -1.28 5.07
CA ARG A 9 -21.70 -0.83 4.35
C ARG A 9 -20.59 -0.50 5.36
N ARG A 10 -19.39 -0.99 5.11
CA ARG A 10 -18.21 -0.70 5.94
C ARG A 10 -17.93 0.80 5.96
N LEU A 11 -17.48 1.29 7.12
CA LEU A 11 -17.33 2.73 7.34
C LEU A 11 -16.38 3.39 6.33
N TYR A 12 -15.25 2.75 5.99
CA TYR A 12 -14.33 3.30 5.00
C TYR A 12 -14.97 3.45 3.61
N ARG A 13 -15.87 2.53 3.22
CA ARG A 13 -16.60 2.62 1.95
C ARG A 13 -17.58 3.77 1.93
N GLN A 14 -18.30 3.99 3.03
CA GLN A 14 -19.19 5.14 3.15
C GLN A 14 -18.41 6.46 2.98
N VAL A 15 -17.21 6.53 3.56
CA VAL A 15 -16.32 7.68 3.42
C VAL A 15 -15.83 7.82 1.97
N ALA A 16 -15.42 6.73 1.33
CA ALA A 16 -15.00 6.74 -0.07
C ALA A 16 -16.14 7.17 -1.00
N ASP A 17 -17.36 6.65 -0.78
CA ASP A 17 -18.56 7.03 -1.54
C ASP A 17 -18.89 8.51 -1.37
N GLN A 18 -18.79 9.04 -0.15
CA GLN A 18 -19.02 10.45 0.12
C GLN A 18 -17.98 11.34 -0.57
N LEU A 19 -16.69 11.03 -0.45
CA LEU A 19 -15.62 11.77 -1.12
C LEU A 19 -15.75 11.69 -2.65
N ARG A 20 -16.11 10.51 -3.18
CA ARG A 20 -16.38 10.33 -4.61
C ARG A 20 -17.50 11.24 -5.10
N SER A 21 -18.61 11.31 -4.34
CA SER A 21 -19.74 12.18 -4.67
C SER A 21 -19.34 13.65 -4.70
N LEU A 22 -18.47 14.10 -3.78
CA LEU A 22 -17.96 15.48 -3.76
C LEU A 22 -17.01 15.77 -4.93
N ILE A 23 -16.22 14.78 -5.36
CA ILE A 23 -15.38 14.87 -6.56
C ILE A 23 -16.27 14.93 -7.82
N ASP A 24 -17.25 14.04 -7.94
CA ASP A 24 -18.14 13.96 -9.10
C ASP A 24 -19.04 15.19 -9.23
N SER A 25 -19.43 15.83 -8.13
CA SER A 25 -20.17 17.10 -8.13
C SER A 25 -19.29 18.32 -8.47
N GLY A 26 -17.97 18.16 -8.56
CA GLY A 26 -17.03 19.23 -8.84
C GLY A 26 -16.66 20.11 -7.63
N GLU A 27 -17.11 19.78 -6.42
CA GLU A 27 -16.69 20.49 -5.20
C GLU A 27 -15.18 20.38 -5.01
N TYR A 28 -14.61 19.23 -5.34
CA TYR A 28 -13.17 19.06 -5.51
C TYR A 28 -12.84 18.87 -7.01
N ALA A 29 -12.38 19.92 -7.66
CA ALA A 29 -12.03 19.88 -9.07
C ALA A 29 -10.81 18.98 -9.35
N VAL A 30 -10.72 18.42 -10.55
CA VAL A 30 -9.54 17.68 -11.03
C VAL A 30 -8.28 18.54 -10.89
N GLY A 31 -7.23 17.96 -10.32
CA GLY A 31 -5.97 18.64 -9.99
C GLY A 31 -5.98 19.38 -8.65
N SER A 32 -7.14 19.57 -8.01
CA SER A 32 -7.20 20.17 -6.67
C SER A 32 -6.70 19.21 -5.60
N ARG A 33 -6.29 19.78 -4.46
CA ARG A 33 -5.85 19.03 -3.29
C ARG A 33 -7.04 18.79 -2.36
N LEU A 34 -7.25 17.52 -1.95
CA LEU A 34 -8.16 17.18 -0.87
C LEU A 34 -7.62 17.61 0.49
N PRO A 35 -8.49 17.78 1.50
CA PRO A 35 -8.06 17.90 2.89
C PRO A 35 -7.14 16.75 3.29
N THR A 36 -6.25 16.98 4.25
CA THR A 36 -5.35 15.95 4.75
C THR A 36 -6.12 14.83 5.45
N GLU A 37 -5.51 13.65 5.54
CA GLU A 37 -6.06 12.52 6.32
C GLU A 37 -6.50 12.95 7.73
N ARG A 38 -5.70 13.81 8.39
CA ARG A 38 -6.01 14.31 9.72
C ARG A 38 -7.26 15.19 9.72
N GLU A 39 -7.34 16.14 8.80
CA GLU A 39 -8.49 17.04 8.66
C GLU A 39 -9.78 16.28 8.33
N LEU A 40 -9.70 15.30 7.42
CA LEU A 40 -10.83 14.42 7.09
C LEU A 40 -11.28 13.59 8.31
N ALA A 41 -10.34 13.03 9.07
CA ALA A 41 -10.65 12.26 10.27
C ALA A 41 -11.35 13.13 11.35
N GLU A 42 -10.88 14.37 11.55
CA GLU A 42 -11.48 15.33 12.46
C GLU A 42 -12.90 15.75 12.01
N GLN A 43 -13.07 16.06 10.72
CA GLN A 43 -14.37 16.49 10.16
C GLN A 43 -15.41 15.36 10.21
N LEU A 44 -14.99 14.13 9.85
CA LEU A 44 -15.88 12.98 9.80
C LEU A 44 -16.04 12.29 11.16
N LYS A 45 -15.26 12.68 12.17
CA LYS A 45 -15.24 12.09 13.53
C LYS A 45 -14.99 10.58 13.52
N ILE A 46 -14.05 10.15 12.70
CA ILE A 46 -13.65 8.74 12.55
C ILE A 46 -12.14 8.58 12.72
N SER A 47 -11.68 7.32 12.78
CA SER A 47 -10.26 7.04 12.92
C SER A 47 -9.47 7.37 11.64
N ARG A 48 -8.22 7.84 11.79
CA ARG A 48 -7.31 8.07 10.66
C ARG A 48 -7.10 6.82 9.80
N PRO A 49 -6.92 5.60 10.35
CA PRO A 49 -6.88 4.38 9.55
C PRO A 49 -8.09 4.21 8.64
N THR A 50 -9.30 4.48 9.11
CA THR A 50 -10.52 4.38 8.29
C THR A 50 -10.54 5.38 7.13
N VAL A 51 -10.11 6.63 7.38
CA VAL A 51 -9.94 7.63 6.31
C VAL A 51 -8.92 7.17 5.29
N ARG A 52 -7.80 6.62 5.75
CA ARG A 52 -6.74 6.10 4.88
C ARG A 52 -7.22 4.97 3.98
N GLU A 53 -7.97 4.02 4.53
CA GLU A 53 -8.61 2.95 3.75
C GLU A 53 -9.53 3.52 2.66
N ALA A 54 -10.30 4.56 2.97
CA ALA A 54 -11.16 5.24 2.00
C ALA A 54 -10.37 5.94 0.88
N LEU A 55 -9.27 6.62 1.24
CA LEU A 55 -8.40 7.30 0.28
C LEU A 55 -7.67 6.32 -0.65
N ILE A 56 -7.23 5.17 -0.12
CA ILE A 56 -6.64 4.09 -0.90
C ILE A 56 -7.68 3.52 -1.88
N ALA A 57 -8.93 3.35 -1.43
CA ALA A 57 -10.01 2.94 -2.29
C ALA A 57 -10.18 3.87 -3.49
N LEU A 58 -10.23 5.17 -3.24
CA LEU A 58 -10.34 6.19 -4.27
C LEU A 58 -9.11 6.22 -5.20
N GLU A 59 -7.92 5.91 -4.69
CA GLU A 59 -6.72 5.85 -5.52
C GLU A 59 -6.69 4.61 -6.42
N VAL A 60 -7.12 3.44 -5.94
CA VAL A 60 -7.30 2.23 -6.75
C VAL A 60 -8.36 2.47 -7.83
N GLU A 61 -9.41 3.24 -7.53
CA GLU A 61 -10.42 3.68 -8.50
C GLU A 61 -9.90 4.77 -9.46
N GLY A 62 -8.66 5.25 -9.29
CA GLY A 62 -8.09 6.31 -10.12
C GLY A 62 -8.73 7.69 -9.91
N ARG A 63 -9.49 7.89 -8.82
CA ARG A 63 -10.16 9.16 -8.50
C ARG A 63 -9.24 10.17 -7.82
N VAL A 64 -8.26 9.68 -7.10
CA VAL A 64 -7.24 10.50 -6.43
C VAL A 64 -5.86 9.92 -6.66
N ARG A 65 -4.84 10.74 -6.44
CA ARG A 65 -3.46 10.31 -6.35
C ARG A 65 -2.86 10.79 -5.04
N ILE A 66 -2.33 9.86 -4.28
CA ILE A 66 -1.64 10.13 -3.03
C ILE A 66 -0.18 10.40 -3.35
N ARG A 67 0.28 11.63 -3.05
CA ARG A 67 1.69 12.01 -3.13
C ARG A 67 2.22 12.14 -1.72
N VAL A 68 3.00 11.19 -1.32
CA VAL A 68 3.60 11.13 0.00
C VAL A 68 4.35 12.43 0.29
N GLY A 69 4.14 13.02 1.49
CA GLY A 69 4.72 14.32 1.87
C GLY A 69 4.12 15.55 1.18
N SER A 70 3.39 15.39 0.06
CA SER A 70 2.82 16.49 -0.72
C SER A 70 1.31 16.64 -0.54
N GLY A 71 0.57 15.53 -0.44
CA GLY A 71 -0.88 15.54 -0.25
C GLY A 71 -1.63 14.58 -1.16
N ILE A 72 -2.95 14.75 -1.17
CA ILE A 72 -3.89 13.92 -1.92
C ILE A 72 -4.52 14.81 -3.00
N TYR A 73 -4.42 14.41 -4.24
CA TYR A 73 -4.85 15.21 -5.40
C TYR A 73 -5.92 14.48 -6.19
N VAL A 74 -6.97 15.20 -6.57
CA VAL A 74 -8.02 14.67 -7.45
C VAL A 74 -7.45 14.44 -8.84
N THR A 75 -7.73 13.27 -9.41
CA THR A 75 -7.32 12.90 -10.78
C THR A 75 -8.52 12.76 -11.68
N GLU A 76 -8.30 12.92 -12.96
CA GLU A 76 -9.31 12.56 -13.96
C GLU A 76 -9.52 11.04 -13.93
N PRO A 77 -10.77 10.55 -13.87
CA PRO A 77 -11.01 9.11 -13.87
C PRO A 77 -10.40 8.47 -15.11
N ALA A 78 -9.58 7.44 -14.91
CA ALA A 78 -9.09 6.65 -16.02
C ALA A 78 -10.25 5.81 -16.58
N ASP A 79 -10.45 5.80 -17.91
CA ASP A 79 -11.52 5.05 -18.60
C ASP A 79 -11.53 3.54 -18.31
N ALA A 80 -10.49 3.01 -17.69
CA ALA A 80 -10.29 1.59 -17.37
C ALA A 80 -9.90 1.32 -15.91
N ALA A 81 -10.23 2.22 -14.97
CA ALA A 81 -9.97 1.91 -13.54
C ALA A 81 -10.82 0.71 -13.13
N PRO A 82 -10.23 -0.32 -12.51
CA PRO A 82 -11.00 -1.47 -12.06
C PRO A 82 -12.05 -1.01 -11.05
N ALA A 83 -13.33 -1.20 -11.39
CA ALA A 83 -14.39 -1.03 -10.43
C ALA A 83 -14.14 -2.02 -9.28
N LEU A 84 -13.94 -1.49 -8.08
CA LEU A 84 -13.80 -2.36 -6.91
C LEU A 84 -15.07 -3.16 -6.72
N PRO A 85 -14.97 -4.46 -6.41
CA PRO A 85 -16.15 -5.26 -6.10
C PRO A 85 -17.00 -4.54 -5.07
N ALA A 86 -18.28 -4.37 -5.36
CA ALA A 86 -19.19 -3.55 -4.57
C ALA A 86 -19.41 -4.05 -3.13
N ALA A 87 -19.09 -5.30 -2.83
CA ALA A 87 -19.24 -5.91 -1.51
C ALA A 87 -18.08 -6.86 -1.19
N GLY A 88 -17.65 -6.90 0.06
CA GLY A 88 -16.89 -8.02 0.61
C GLY A 88 -15.37 -7.90 0.70
N ILE A 89 -14.74 -6.81 0.28
CA ILE A 89 -13.28 -6.66 0.51
C ILE A 89 -13.07 -5.94 1.84
N GLU A 90 -12.38 -6.63 2.74
CA GLU A 90 -11.95 -6.09 4.04
C GLU A 90 -10.90 -5.02 3.84
N GLY A 91 -10.99 -3.96 4.67
CA GLY A 91 -9.93 -2.95 4.72
C GLY A 91 -8.64 -3.55 5.28
N PRO A 92 -7.49 -3.11 4.77
CA PRO A 92 -6.19 -3.65 5.20
C PRO A 92 -5.96 -3.57 6.71
N PHE A 93 -6.36 -2.47 7.34
CA PHE A 93 -6.19 -2.31 8.80
C PHE A 93 -7.19 -3.16 9.60
N GLU A 94 -8.42 -3.35 9.08
CA GLU A 94 -9.41 -4.25 9.68
C GLU A 94 -8.89 -5.68 9.66
N LEU A 95 -8.35 -6.10 8.51
CA LEU A 95 -7.79 -7.44 8.34
C LEU A 95 -6.56 -7.67 9.22
N LEU A 96 -5.61 -6.74 9.27
CA LEU A 96 -4.41 -6.86 10.10
C LEU A 96 -4.75 -6.91 11.60
N ARG A 97 -5.77 -6.17 12.05
CA ARG A 97 -6.25 -6.25 13.45
C ARG A 97 -6.88 -7.60 13.76
N ALA A 98 -7.67 -8.16 12.84
CA ALA A 98 -8.24 -9.49 13.01
C ALA A 98 -7.13 -10.54 13.10
N ARG A 99 -6.11 -10.46 12.24
CA ARG A 99 -4.93 -11.31 12.26
C ARG A 99 -4.14 -11.16 13.58
N GLU A 100 -3.87 -9.94 14.02
CA GLU A 100 -3.17 -9.68 15.28
C GLU A 100 -3.86 -10.39 16.45
N PHE A 101 -5.17 -10.26 16.56
CA PHE A 101 -5.94 -10.89 17.62
C PHE A 101 -5.90 -12.43 17.55
N LEU A 102 -6.18 -12.99 16.38
CA LEU A 102 -6.29 -14.43 16.19
C LEU A 102 -4.93 -15.11 16.23
N GLU A 103 -3.97 -14.62 15.46
CA GLU A 103 -2.68 -15.28 15.26
C GLU A 103 -1.76 -15.16 16.47
N SER A 104 -1.92 -14.12 17.31
CA SER A 104 -1.23 -14.04 18.59
C SER A 104 -1.68 -15.12 19.56
N ALA A 105 -2.98 -15.42 19.61
CA ALA A 105 -3.51 -16.52 20.42
C ALA A 105 -3.10 -17.90 19.87
N ILE A 106 -3.04 -18.04 18.55
CA ILE A 106 -2.56 -19.26 17.89
C ILE A 106 -1.08 -19.49 18.19
N ALA A 107 -0.23 -18.45 18.11
CA ALA A 107 1.20 -18.57 18.41
C ALA A 107 1.46 -18.95 19.88
N GLU A 108 0.68 -18.41 20.81
CA GLU A 108 0.72 -18.81 22.22
C GLU A 108 0.43 -20.32 22.38
N GLN A 109 -0.63 -20.83 21.73
CA GLN A 109 -0.97 -22.24 21.83
C GLN A 109 0.03 -23.12 21.06
N ALA A 110 0.55 -22.65 19.92
CA ALA A 110 1.60 -23.34 19.18
C ALA A 110 2.84 -23.59 20.06
N ALA A 111 3.27 -22.59 20.82
CA ALA A 111 4.40 -22.74 21.74
C ALA A 111 4.17 -23.83 22.82
N ARG A 112 2.92 -24.09 23.21
CA ARG A 112 2.56 -25.13 24.18
C ARG A 112 2.65 -26.55 23.61
N VAL A 113 2.34 -26.72 22.31
CA VAL A 113 2.06 -28.04 21.72
C VAL A 113 2.94 -28.42 20.53
N ALA A 114 3.69 -27.48 19.95
CA ALA A 114 4.45 -27.72 18.73
C ALA A 114 5.47 -28.84 18.91
N SER A 115 5.41 -29.83 18.02
CA SER A 115 6.41 -30.88 17.93
C SER A 115 7.68 -30.39 17.21
N LYS A 116 8.75 -31.19 17.27
CA LYS A 116 9.96 -30.91 16.50
C LYS A 116 9.70 -30.82 14.99
N ASP A 117 8.76 -31.62 14.47
CA ASP A 117 8.38 -31.59 13.06
C ASP A 117 7.59 -30.32 12.71
N ASP A 118 6.76 -29.81 13.63
CA ASP A 118 6.08 -28.53 13.46
C ASP A 118 7.08 -27.39 13.38
N ILE A 119 8.02 -27.36 14.31
CA ILE A 119 9.10 -26.36 14.35
C ILE A 119 9.95 -26.42 13.07
N ALA A 120 10.24 -27.63 12.58
CA ALA A 120 10.96 -27.81 11.32
C ALA A 120 10.18 -27.24 10.11
N ARG A 121 8.84 -27.44 10.06
CA ARG A 121 7.97 -26.85 9.01
C ARG A 121 7.93 -25.33 9.08
N ILE A 122 7.80 -24.76 10.29
CA ILE A 122 7.84 -23.31 10.49
C ILE A 122 9.20 -22.77 10.02
N ASN A 123 10.29 -23.41 10.39
CA ASN A 123 11.63 -23.01 9.98
C ASN A 123 11.85 -23.10 8.45
N ALA A 124 11.29 -24.14 7.80
CA ALA A 124 11.40 -24.29 6.35
C ALA A 124 10.76 -23.11 5.58
N SER A 125 9.64 -22.59 6.08
CA SER A 125 9.01 -21.39 5.47
C SER A 125 9.87 -20.14 5.64
N LEU A 126 10.58 -19.98 6.76
CA LEU A 126 11.53 -18.88 6.97
C LEU A 126 12.73 -18.97 6.03
N VAL A 127 13.32 -20.14 5.90
CA VAL A 127 14.43 -20.37 4.95
C VAL A 127 13.98 -20.05 3.51
N ALA A 128 12.75 -20.40 3.14
CA ALA A 128 12.20 -20.05 1.84
C ALA A 128 12.02 -18.53 1.67
N MET A 129 11.62 -17.82 2.73
CA MET A 129 11.51 -16.35 2.74
C MET A 129 12.87 -15.65 2.61
N GLU A 130 13.92 -16.18 3.26
CA GLU A 130 15.30 -15.66 3.19
C GLU A 130 15.89 -15.76 1.78
N ASN A 131 15.51 -16.79 1.03
CA ASN A 131 16.01 -17.04 -0.32
C ASN A 131 15.29 -16.22 -1.41
N VAL A 132 14.32 -15.37 -1.06
CA VAL A 132 13.65 -14.49 -2.02
C VAL A 132 14.53 -13.26 -2.28
N GLU A 133 15.05 -13.15 -3.49
CA GLU A 133 15.92 -12.02 -3.88
C GLU A 133 15.16 -10.68 -3.88
N HIS A 134 13.89 -10.69 -4.26
CA HIS A 134 13.07 -9.48 -4.39
C HIS A 134 11.72 -9.68 -3.72
N PRO A 135 11.34 -8.78 -2.77
CA PRO A 135 9.99 -8.79 -2.20
C PRO A 135 8.93 -8.63 -3.29
N GLY A 136 7.86 -9.39 -3.19
CA GLY A 136 6.75 -9.37 -4.13
C GLY A 136 5.82 -10.56 -3.94
N GLU A 137 5.11 -10.96 -4.98
CA GLU A 137 4.13 -12.05 -4.91
C GLU A 137 4.75 -13.37 -4.41
N ALA A 138 5.98 -13.70 -4.84
CA ALA A 138 6.68 -14.90 -4.39
C ALA A 138 6.96 -14.86 -2.87
N SER A 139 7.32 -13.71 -2.32
CA SER A 139 7.56 -13.56 -0.87
C SER A 139 6.29 -13.73 -0.06
N MET A 140 5.15 -13.30 -0.58
CA MET A 140 3.85 -13.45 0.05
C MET A 140 3.42 -14.90 0.20
N VAL A 141 3.78 -15.78 -0.76
CA VAL A 141 3.51 -17.23 -0.67
C VAL A 141 4.24 -17.85 0.54
N HIS A 142 5.50 -17.46 0.75
CA HIS A 142 6.29 -18.00 1.88
C HIS A 142 5.88 -17.38 3.22
N ASP A 143 5.51 -16.10 3.25
CA ASP A 143 4.92 -15.42 4.40
C ASP A 143 3.62 -16.13 4.83
N ARG A 144 2.72 -16.41 3.87
CA ARG A 144 1.52 -17.21 4.10
C ARG A 144 1.84 -18.58 4.69
N ALA A 145 2.81 -19.28 4.11
CA ALA A 145 3.20 -20.61 4.55
C ALA A 145 3.67 -20.62 6.00
N PHE A 146 4.38 -19.58 6.45
CA PHE A 146 4.82 -19.41 7.83
C PHE A 146 3.64 -19.34 8.81
N HIS A 147 2.69 -18.44 8.56
CA HIS A 147 1.51 -18.27 9.43
C HIS A 147 0.62 -19.52 9.46
N VAL A 148 0.43 -20.15 8.30
CA VAL A 148 -0.33 -21.41 8.17
C VAL A 148 0.38 -22.56 8.87
N ALA A 149 1.72 -22.65 8.84
CA ALA A 149 2.47 -23.69 9.54
C ALA A 149 2.33 -23.56 11.05
N ILE A 150 2.33 -22.34 11.60
CA ILE A 150 2.07 -22.11 13.03
C ILE A 150 0.66 -22.57 13.41
N ALA A 151 -0.36 -22.20 12.63
CA ALA A 151 -1.72 -22.68 12.87
C ALA A 151 -1.84 -24.20 12.76
N GLY A 152 -1.08 -24.82 11.86
CA GLY A 152 -1.02 -26.27 11.63
C GLY A 152 -0.53 -27.06 12.84
N SER A 153 0.34 -26.48 13.67
CA SER A 153 0.86 -27.14 14.88
C SER A 153 -0.22 -27.46 15.92
N LEU A 154 -1.38 -26.78 15.84
CA LEU A 154 -2.51 -27.04 16.73
C LEU A 154 -3.36 -28.26 16.30
N GLY A 155 -3.08 -28.86 15.14
CA GLY A 155 -3.88 -29.99 14.61
C GLY A 155 -5.34 -29.64 14.30
N ASN A 156 -5.66 -28.35 14.13
CA ASN A 156 -7.03 -27.86 13.90
C ASN A 156 -7.16 -27.28 12.48
N ALA A 157 -7.78 -28.06 11.59
CA ALA A 157 -7.98 -27.68 10.19
C ALA A 157 -8.81 -26.39 9.99
N VAL A 158 -9.69 -26.06 10.95
CA VAL A 158 -10.48 -24.82 10.90
C VAL A 158 -9.56 -23.60 11.10
N LEU A 159 -8.65 -23.67 12.07
CA LEU A 159 -7.69 -22.57 12.30
C LEU A 159 -6.74 -22.40 11.11
N VAL A 160 -6.25 -23.51 10.55
CA VAL A 160 -5.42 -23.50 9.32
C VAL A 160 -6.14 -22.79 8.17
N ARG A 161 -7.41 -23.16 7.95
CA ARG A 161 -8.23 -22.55 6.90
C ARG A 161 -8.47 -21.06 7.16
N VAL A 162 -8.88 -20.69 8.37
CA VAL A 162 -9.17 -19.28 8.71
C VAL A 162 -7.92 -18.40 8.56
N VAL A 163 -6.76 -18.85 9.06
CA VAL A 163 -5.49 -18.10 8.89
C VAL A 163 -5.14 -17.99 7.41
N GLY A 164 -5.29 -19.06 6.62
CA GLY A 164 -5.07 -19.04 5.18
C GLY A 164 -5.99 -18.07 4.45
N GLU A 165 -7.29 -18.11 4.73
CA GLU A 165 -8.29 -17.21 4.12
C GLU A 165 -8.04 -15.74 4.47
N LEU A 166 -7.71 -15.44 5.73
CA LEU A 166 -7.33 -14.07 6.15
C LEU A 166 -6.07 -13.59 5.44
N PHE A 167 -5.12 -14.50 5.20
CA PHE A 167 -3.91 -14.15 4.45
C PHE A 167 -4.21 -13.93 2.97
N ASP A 168 -5.03 -14.78 2.35
CA ASP A 168 -5.38 -14.71 0.93
C ASP A 168 -6.11 -13.42 0.57
N GLN A 169 -6.81 -12.82 1.53
CA GLN A 169 -7.42 -11.48 1.35
C GLN A 169 -6.38 -10.36 1.15
N ARG A 170 -5.10 -10.59 1.46
CA ARG A 170 -4.02 -9.65 1.13
C ARG A 170 -3.66 -9.63 -0.36
N LEU A 171 -4.09 -10.63 -1.13
CA LEU A 171 -3.86 -10.71 -2.57
C LEU A 171 -4.83 -9.86 -3.40
N ASN A 172 -5.69 -9.07 -2.76
CA ASN A 172 -6.60 -8.18 -3.45
C ASN A 172 -5.90 -6.91 -3.98
N PRO A 173 -6.48 -6.20 -4.97
CA PRO A 173 -5.89 -4.99 -5.56
C PRO A 173 -5.57 -3.88 -4.56
N TYR A 174 -6.31 -3.79 -3.44
CA TYR A 174 -6.05 -2.82 -2.37
C TYR A 174 -4.70 -3.06 -1.70
N PHE A 175 -4.44 -4.32 -1.33
CA PHE A 175 -3.16 -4.67 -0.75
C PHE A 175 -2.02 -4.55 -1.74
N ALA A 176 -2.24 -4.91 -3.01
CA ALA A 176 -1.23 -4.73 -4.05
C ALA A 176 -0.83 -3.25 -4.19
N GLN A 177 -1.81 -2.33 -4.15
CA GLN A 177 -1.55 -0.89 -4.17
C GLN A 177 -0.84 -0.42 -2.90
N LEU A 178 -1.24 -0.93 -1.73
CA LEU A 178 -0.57 -0.66 -0.47
C LEU A 178 0.87 -1.17 -0.47
N ALA A 179 1.09 -2.42 -0.89
CA ALA A 179 2.42 -3.01 -0.99
C ALA A 179 3.35 -2.15 -1.86
N HIS A 180 2.84 -1.62 -2.97
CA HIS A 180 3.60 -0.71 -3.83
C HIS A 180 4.14 0.53 -3.08
N TYR A 181 3.40 1.05 -2.10
CA TYR A 181 3.84 2.19 -1.30
C TYR A 181 4.74 1.82 -0.13
N PHE A 182 4.61 0.62 0.42
CA PHE A 182 5.14 0.27 1.74
C PHE A 182 6.17 -0.85 1.73
N GLU A 183 6.21 -1.66 0.70
CA GLU A 183 7.20 -2.73 0.60
C GLU A 183 8.50 -2.22 0.01
N SER A 184 9.58 -2.50 0.72
CA SER A 184 10.95 -2.24 0.32
C SER A 184 11.82 -3.41 0.79
N PRO A 185 13.03 -3.60 0.21
CA PRO A 185 13.96 -4.60 0.72
C PRO A 185 14.26 -4.46 2.23
N GLY A 186 14.25 -3.23 2.74
CA GLY A 186 14.47 -2.96 4.16
C GLY A 186 13.30 -3.40 5.04
N THR A 187 12.06 -3.12 4.63
CA THR A 187 10.86 -3.55 5.37
C THR A 187 10.70 -5.07 5.36
N TRP A 188 11.07 -5.72 4.25
CA TRP A 188 11.07 -7.17 4.14
C TRP A 188 12.06 -7.83 5.12
N ARG A 189 13.30 -7.32 5.18
CA ARG A 189 14.32 -7.84 6.13
C ARG A 189 13.87 -7.69 7.58
N THR A 190 13.28 -6.54 7.94
CA THR A 190 12.72 -6.33 9.27
C THR A 190 11.59 -7.31 9.58
N ALA A 191 10.71 -7.60 8.61
CA ALA A 191 9.66 -8.59 8.78
C ALA A 191 10.23 -10.01 8.99
N LEU A 192 11.30 -10.38 8.29
CA LEU A 192 12.02 -11.64 8.49
C LEU A 192 12.55 -11.78 9.91
N ASP A 193 13.21 -10.74 10.46
CA ASP A 193 13.72 -10.74 11.83
C ASP A 193 12.58 -10.91 12.85
N GLU A 194 11.42 -10.28 12.57
CA GLU A 194 10.23 -10.44 13.40
C GLU A 194 9.69 -11.88 13.35
N HIS A 195 9.64 -12.51 12.19
CA HIS A 195 9.25 -13.91 12.04
C HIS A 195 10.21 -14.87 12.75
N CYS A 196 11.52 -14.62 12.66
CA CYS A 196 12.52 -15.38 13.42
C CYS A 196 12.24 -15.31 14.92
N THR A 197 11.91 -14.12 15.44
CA THR A 197 11.56 -13.94 16.85
C THR A 197 10.35 -14.79 17.27
N VAL A 198 9.31 -14.85 16.43
CA VAL A 198 8.13 -15.70 16.66
C VAL A 198 8.52 -17.18 16.68
N ARG A 199 9.27 -17.64 15.67
CA ARG A 199 9.73 -19.03 15.57
C ARG A 199 10.57 -19.42 16.79
N ASP A 200 11.49 -18.55 17.22
CA ASP A 200 12.39 -18.83 18.37
C ASP A 200 11.60 -18.98 19.67
N ALA A 201 10.59 -18.15 19.90
CA ALA A 201 9.71 -18.25 21.05
C ALA A 201 8.89 -19.55 21.03
N ILE A 202 8.36 -19.96 19.86
CA ILE A 202 7.66 -21.25 19.71
C ILE A 202 8.63 -22.41 19.97
N ALA A 203 9.83 -22.37 19.41
CA ALA A 203 10.83 -23.41 19.59
C ALA A 203 11.36 -23.51 21.01
N ALA A 204 11.35 -22.41 21.76
CA ALA A 204 11.68 -22.36 23.19
C ALA A 204 10.52 -22.85 24.08
N HIS A 205 9.35 -23.15 23.50
CA HIS A 205 8.13 -23.47 24.25
C HIS A 205 7.75 -22.39 25.27
N ASP A 206 7.90 -21.11 24.88
CA ASP A 206 7.52 -19.94 25.68
C ASP A 206 6.23 -19.33 25.11
N PRO A 207 5.04 -19.63 25.69
CA PRO A 207 3.77 -19.14 25.16
C PRO A 207 3.59 -17.62 25.24
N ASP A 208 4.08 -17.01 26.31
CA ASP A 208 3.92 -15.56 26.51
C ASP A 208 4.82 -14.79 25.53
N ALA A 209 6.05 -15.24 25.33
CA ALA A 209 6.96 -14.67 24.35
C ALA A 209 6.44 -14.88 22.93
N ALA A 210 5.90 -16.05 22.58
CA ALA A 210 5.34 -16.33 21.26
C ALA A 210 4.14 -15.43 20.92
N ARG A 211 3.22 -15.28 21.89
CA ARG A 211 2.07 -14.37 21.78
C ARG A 211 2.53 -12.93 21.51
N GLU A 212 3.45 -12.44 22.34
CA GLU A 212 3.91 -11.06 22.26
C GLU A 212 4.72 -10.81 20.98
N ALA A 213 5.54 -11.76 20.54
CA ALA A 213 6.30 -11.68 19.29
C ALA A 213 5.35 -11.57 18.07
N MET A 214 4.34 -12.44 17.99
CA MET A 214 3.34 -12.40 16.90
C MET A 214 2.52 -11.10 16.94
N ARG A 215 2.09 -10.67 18.13
CA ARG A 215 1.36 -9.42 18.32
C ARG A 215 2.19 -8.22 17.83
N LYS A 216 3.47 -8.15 18.21
CA LYS A 216 4.38 -7.09 17.77
C LYS A 216 4.61 -7.12 16.26
N HIS A 217 4.80 -8.29 15.68
CA HIS A 217 4.98 -8.45 14.25
C HIS A 217 3.80 -7.86 13.47
N LEU A 218 2.57 -8.22 13.83
CA LEU A 218 1.36 -7.75 13.15
C LEU A 218 1.05 -6.28 13.45
N ALA A 219 1.30 -5.80 14.67
CA ALA A 219 1.22 -4.38 15.01
C ALA A 219 2.20 -3.53 14.20
N ARG A 220 3.47 -3.96 14.07
CA ARG A 220 4.46 -3.28 13.23
C ARG A 220 4.10 -3.31 11.73
N SER A 221 3.44 -4.36 11.26
CA SER A 221 2.89 -4.37 9.91
C SER A 221 1.84 -3.27 9.72
N GLN A 222 0.95 -3.07 10.70
CA GLN A 222 0.00 -1.95 10.68
C GLN A 222 0.72 -0.60 10.74
N GLU A 223 1.74 -0.45 11.59
CA GLU A 223 2.53 0.78 11.71
C GLU A 223 3.27 1.11 10.41
N ARG A 224 3.87 0.12 9.73
CA ARG A 224 4.51 0.31 8.42
C ARG A 224 3.54 0.92 7.41
N PHE A 225 2.31 0.39 7.33
CA PHE A 225 1.26 0.99 6.50
C PHE A 225 0.83 2.37 6.99
N ALA A 226 0.95 2.65 8.29
CA ALA A 226 0.59 3.94 8.86
C ALA A 226 1.64 5.03 8.64
N GLN A 227 2.93 4.71 8.77
CA GLN A 227 4.02 5.69 8.74
C GLN A 227 4.36 6.15 7.33
N ASN A 228 4.32 5.27 6.36
CA ASN A 228 4.72 5.59 5.00
C ASN A 228 3.68 6.40 4.22
N PHE A 229 2.45 6.54 4.70
CA PHE A 229 1.42 7.35 4.06
C PHE A 229 1.72 8.87 4.09
N GLY A 230 2.81 9.27 4.72
CA GLY A 230 3.28 10.65 4.80
C GLY A 230 4.78 10.85 4.52
N ALA A 231 5.57 9.82 4.25
CA ALA A 231 7.01 9.93 4.01
C ALA A 231 7.34 9.90 2.51
N GLU A 232 8.15 10.84 2.00
CA GLU A 232 8.70 10.77 0.64
C GLU A 232 9.50 9.48 0.48
N THR A 233 9.10 8.62 -0.47
CA THR A 233 10.02 7.60 -0.94
C THR A 233 11.12 8.31 -1.73
N ALA A 234 12.36 8.26 -1.25
CA ALA A 234 13.55 8.80 -1.91
C ALA A 234 13.86 8.12 -3.27
N ALA A 235 13.01 7.24 -3.74
CA ALA A 235 13.07 6.60 -5.05
C ALA A 235 12.09 7.30 -6.00
N GLY A 236 12.61 8.30 -6.74
CA GLY A 236 11.85 9.00 -7.76
C GLY A 236 11.17 8.05 -8.74
N SER A 237 9.90 8.35 -9.00
CA SER A 237 9.07 7.67 -10.00
C SER A 237 9.81 7.46 -11.32
N PRO A 238 9.74 6.28 -11.96
CA PRO A 238 10.36 6.01 -13.27
C PRO A 238 9.94 6.98 -14.38
N ALA A 239 8.83 7.70 -14.20
CA ALA A 239 8.30 8.64 -15.19
C ALA A 239 9.10 9.95 -15.33
N GLU A 240 9.98 10.31 -14.39
CA GLU A 240 10.77 11.54 -14.49
C GLU A 240 12.17 11.35 -15.08
N ARG A 241 12.66 10.15 -15.29
CA ARG A 241 13.98 9.88 -15.89
C ARG A 241 14.05 10.10 -17.41
N GLY A 242 12.96 10.48 -18.06
CA GLY A 242 12.90 10.75 -19.51
C GLY A 242 13.08 12.21 -19.94
N ARG A 243 13.17 13.15 -19.00
CA ARG A 243 13.39 14.55 -19.35
C ARG A 243 14.88 14.89 -19.37
N VAL A 244 15.56 14.45 -20.44
CA VAL A 244 16.89 14.94 -20.78
C VAL A 244 16.85 16.47 -20.83
N ALA A 245 17.72 17.08 -20.04
CA ALA A 245 17.93 18.52 -20.00
C ALA A 245 18.14 19.09 -21.41
N ARG A 246 17.15 19.79 -21.94
CA ARG A 246 17.36 20.69 -23.08
C ARG A 246 18.10 21.91 -22.56
N THR A 247 19.40 21.95 -22.82
CA THR A 247 20.25 23.14 -22.65
C THR A 247 19.61 24.31 -23.39
N PRO A 248 19.44 25.49 -22.78
CA PRO A 248 18.93 26.67 -23.50
C PRO A 248 19.93 27.11 -24.54
N ALA A 249 19.49 27.17 -25.78
CA ALA A 249 20.29 27.67 -26.91
C ALA A 249 20.63 29.15 -26.65
N LYS A 250 21.94 29.48 -26.80
CA LYS A 250 22.51 30.82 -26.73
C LYS A 250 21.88 31.72 -27.79
N PRO A 251 21.45 32.94 -27.48
CA PRO A 251 20.85 33.81 -28.47
C PRO A 251 21.84 34.21 -29.54
N ALA A 252 21.45 34.06 -30.81
CA ALA A 252 22.23 34.46 -31.95
C ALA A 252 22.34 35.98 -32.05
N LYS A 253 23.57 36.49 -32.25
CA LYS A 253 23.86 37.91 -32.51
C LYS A 253 23.21 38.36 -33.82
N PRO A 254 22.66 39.58 -33.91
CA PRO A 254 22.09 40.09 -35.16
C PRO A 254 23.18 40.37 -36.22
N LYS A 255 22.96 39.89 -37.42
CA LYS A 255 23.81 40.19 -38.59
C LYS A 255 23.58 41.65 -39.01
N ARG A 256 24.68 42.42 -39.03
CA ARG A 256 24.76 43.78 -39.55
C ARG A 256 24.40 43.78 -41.07
N ALA A 257 23.41 44.56 -41.45
CA ALA A 257 23.08 44.85 -42.85
C ALA A 257 24.22 45.72 -43.48
N LYS A 258 24.77 45.26 -44.58
CA LYS A 258 25.66 46.04 -45.42
C LYS A 258 24.82 46.90 -46.36
N THR A 259 24.88 48.20 -46.15
CA THR A 259 24.36 49.21 -47.08
C THR A 259 25.23 49.24 -48.33
N GLN A 260 24.70 48.87 -49.46
CA GLN A 260 25.33 49.17 -50.75
C GLN A 260 24.83 50.52 -51.26
N ALA A 261 25.75 51.46 -51.32
CA ALA A 261 25.55 52.72 -52.04
C ALA A 261 25.65 52.46 -53.55
N LYS A 262 24.60 52.79 -54.30
CA LYS A 262 24.66 52.93 -55.75
C LYS A 262 24.90 54.39 -56.08
N SER A 263 26.11 54.69 -56.61
CA SER A 263 26.48 55.93 -57.29
C SER A 263 25.78 55.99 -58.66
N GLY A 264 25.14 57.10 -58.89
CA GLY A 264 24.58 57.40 -60.18
C GLY A 264 25.66 57.80 -61.20
N SER A 265 25.36 57.54 -62.44
CA SER A 265 25.98 58.24 -63.53
C SER A 265 24.92 58.52 -64.56
N ALA A 266 24.82 59.83 -64.84
CA ALA A 266 24.04 60.43 -65.96
C ALA A 266 24.77 60.23 -67.27
N ARG A 267 23.97 60.06 -68.36
CA ARG A 267 24.21 60.63 -69.69
C ARG A 267 22.99 60.38 -70.54
N ARG A 268 22.32 61.40 -70.89
CA ARG A 268 22.11 62.08 -72.21
C ARG A 268 21.98 61.14 -73.43
N ARG A 269 20.82 61.06 -74.03
CA ARG A 269 20.27 61.74 -75.21
C ARG A 269 18.84 61.39 -75.37
#